data_0b4be47da8a378b541339a5cc1bd6149
#
_entry.id   0b4be47da8a378b541339a5cc1bd6149
#
_cell.length_a   1.000
_cell.length_b   1.000
_cell.length_c   1.000
_cell.angle_alpha   90.00
_cell.angle_beta   90.00
_cell.angle_gamma   90.00
#
_symmetry.space_group_name_H-M   'P 1'
#
loop_
_entity.id
_entity.type
_entity.pdbx_description
1 polymer ?
#
loop_
_entity_poly.entity_id
_entity_poly.type
_entity_poly.pdbx_seq_one_letter_code
_entity_poly.pdbx_strand_id
1 'polypeptide(L)'
;MKRHRGVIGVPDAKDKARYTACRYEVEQSSRKCPKTGLNGGKITKLTIRVKGTVTAEYDRGRIKEPEDEPSQLALCILLYDCN
;
A
#
# COMPACT_ATOMS: atom_id res chain seq x y z
N MET A 1 4.28 15.04 -9.29
CA MET A 1 3.71 13.87 -8.62
C MET A 1 4.01 12.62 -9.42
N LYS A 2 4.52 11.61 -8.78
CA LYS A 2 4.74 10.32 -9.42
C LYS A 2 3.63 9.36 -9.04
N ARG A 3 3.23 8.54 -10.00
CA ARG A 3 2.20 7.53 -9.81
C ARG A 3 2.80 6.16 -10.13
N HIS A 4 2.64 5.22 -9.20
CA HIS A 4 3.12 3.85 -9.34
C HIS A 4 1.96 2.88 -9.28
N ARG A 5 2.01 1.87 -10.13
CA ARG A 5 1.06 0.76 -10.14
C ARG A 5 1.82 -0.55 -10.18
N GLY A 6 1.28 -1.56 -9.57
CA GLY A 6 1.88 -2.88 -9.65
C GLY A 6 1.12 -3.90 -8.85
N VAL A 7 1.75 -5.06 -8.72
CA VAL A 7 1.22 -6.18 -7.95
C VAL A 7 2.33 -6.67 -7.03
N ILE A 8 1.98 -6.83 -5.76
CA ILE A 8 2.86 -7.48 -4.78
C ILE A 8 2.29 -8.85 -4.47
N GLY A 9 3.05 -9.90 -4.77
CA GLY A 9 2.71 -11.25 -4.38
C GLY A 9 3.16 -11.51 -2.95
N VAL A 10 2.21 -11.73 -2.04
CA VAL A 10 2.51 -12.01 -0.63
C VAL A 10 2.33 -13.50 -0.39
N PRO A 11 3.39 -14.23 0.02
CA PRO A 11 3.26 -15.65 0.32
C PRO A 11 2.33 -15.89 1.50
N ASP A 12 1.56 -16.98 1.43
CA ASP A 12 0.72 -17.40 2.55
C ASP A 12 1.61 -17.90 3.69
N ALA A 13 1.32 -17.46 4.91
CA ALA A 13 2.07 -17.88 6.09
C ALA A 13 1.97 -19.39 6.35
N LYS A 14 0.87 -20.03 5.96
CA LYS A 14 0.62 -21.47 6.17
C LYS A 14 1.07 -22.33 4.99
N ASP A 15 1.07 -21.77 3.79
CA ASP A 15 1.44 -22.48 2.57
C ASP A 15 2.26 -21.57 1.67
N LYS A 16 3.58 -21.71 1.72
CA LYS A 16 4.52 -20.88 0.97
C LYS A 16 4.43 -21.04 -0.54
N ALA A 17 3.73 -22.08 -1.02
CA ALA A 17 3.49 -22.27 -2.45
C ALA A 17 2.32 -21.41 -2.96
N ARG A 18 1.54 -20.82 -2.08
CA ARG A 18 0.43 -19.94 -2.43
C ARG A 18 0.78 -18.48 -2.20
N TYR A 19 0.28 -17.64 -3.09
CA TYR A 19 0.45 -16.20 -3.01
C TYR A 19 -0.88 -15.50 -3.05
N THR A 20 -0.97 -14.39 -2.32
CA THR A 20 -2.07 -13.44 -2.50
C THR A 20 -1.55 -12.27 -3.32
N ALA A 21 -2.16 -12.00 -4.46
CA ALA A 21 -1.80 -10.87 -5.31
C ALA A 21 -2.48 -9.60 -4.76
N CYS A 22 -1.66 -8.67 -4.31
CA CYS A 22 -2.12 -7.37 -3.83
C CYS A 22 -1.82 -6.33 -4.91
N ARG A 23 -2.86 -5.82 -5.56
CA ARG A 23 -2.72 -4.75 -6.55
C ARG A 23 -2.64 -3.43 -5.82
N TYR A 24 -1.69 -2.61 -6.19
CA TYR A 24 -1.52 -1.31 -5.57
C TYR A 24 -1.49 -0.18 -6.59
N GLU A 25 -1.95 0.98 -6.14
CA GLU A 25 -1.74 2.26 -6.81
C GLU A 25 -1.26 3.25 -5.76
N VAL A 26 -0.17 3.95 -6.05
CA VAL A 26 0.44 4.91 -5.13
C VAL A 26 0.68 6.22 -5.87
N GLU A 27 0.27 7.32 -5.26
CA GLU A 27 0.69 8.66 -5.68
C GLU A 27 1.72 9.18 -4.70
N GLN A 28 2.82 9.68 -5.23
CA GLN A 28 3.99 10.08 -4.48
C GLN A 28 4.34 11.53 -4.78
N SER A 29 4.55 12.31 -3.73
CA SER A 29 5.11 13.66 -3.86
C SER A 29 6.63 13.57 -4.03
N SER A 30 7.25 14.59 -4.64
CA SER A 30 8.71 14.70 -4.73
C SER A 30 9.37 14.97 -3.38
N ARG A 31 8.60 15.44 -2.40
CA ARG A 31 9.08 15.77 -1.05
C ARG A 31 8.20 15.12 0.00
N LYS A 32 8.76 14.90 1.18
CA LYS A 32 7.98 14.47 2.33
C LYS A 32 6.93 15.51 2.69
N CYS A 33 5.72 15.07 2.98
CA CYS A 33 4.58 15.92 3.32
C CYS A 33 4.15 15.62 4.76
N PRO A 34 4.66 16.37 5.76
CA PRO A 34 4.38 16.06 7.16
C PRO A 34 2.91 16.08 7.53
N LYS A 35 2.10 16.87 6.82
CA LYS A 35 0.66 16.99 7.09
C LYS A 35 -0.21 16.03 6.29
N THR A 36 0.15 15.75 5.04
CA THR A 36 -0.69 14.98 4.11
C THR A 36 -0.06 13.67 3.66
N GLY A 37 1.25 13.49 3.87
CA GLY A 37 1.93 12.26 3.54
C GLY A 37 1.67 11.16 4.55
N LEU A 38 1.56 9.92 4.09
CA LEU A 38 1.40 8.76 4.96
C LEU A 38 2.61 8.66 5.91
N ASN A 39 2.36 8.69 7.21
CA ASN A 39 3.40 8.76 8.25
C ASN A 39 4.37 9.94 8.06
N GLY A 40 3.89 11.05 7.50
CA GLY A 40 4.72 12.21 7.23
C GLY A 40 5.68 12.04 6.06
N GLY A 41 5.50 11.00 5.24
CA GLY A 41 6.38 10.68 4.12
C GLY A 41 5.90 11.23 2.78
N LYS A 42 6.35 10.60 1.71
CA LYS A 42 6.07 11.04 0.33
C LYS A 42 4.75 10.52 -0.25
N ILE A 43 4.19 9.46 0.31
CA ILE A 43 2.96 8.86 -0.20
C ILE A 43 1.79 9.75 0.20
N THR A 44 1.11 10.34 -0.80
CA THR A 44 -0.07 11.18 -0.59
C THR A 44 -1.37 10.45 -0.87
N LYS A 45 -1.32 9.42 -1.71
CA LYS A 45 -2.45 8.53 -1.99
C LYS A 45 -1.95 7.10 -2.14
N LEU A 46 -2.74 6.16 -1.65
CA LEU A 46 -2.44 4.73 -1.75
C LEU A 46 -3.73 3.94 -1.78
N THR A 47 -3.79 2.96 -2.64
CA THR A 47 -4.90 2.01 -2.68
C THR A 47 -4.34 0.60 -2.86
N ILE A 48 -4.80 -0.33 -2.02
CA ILE A 48 -4.45 -1.75 -2.15
C ILE A 48 -5.75 -2.52 -2.36
N ARG A 49 -5.75 -3.38 -3.39
CA ARG A 49 -6.88 -4.25 -3.71
C ARG A 49 -6.46 -5.70 -3.69
N VAL A 50 -7.28 -6.51 -3.07
CA VAL A 50 -7.13 -7.97 -3.07
C VAL A 50 -8.42 -8.56 -3.65
N LYS A 51 -8.29 -9.34 -4.71
CA LYS A 51 -9.44 -9.96 -5.39
C LYS A 51 -10.53 -8.94 -5.78
N GLY A 52 -10.11 -7.77 -6.26
CA GLY A 52 -11.02 -6.71 -6.66
C GLY A 52 -11.62 -5.87 -5.54
N THR A 53 -11.32 -6.20 -4.30
CA THR A 53 -11.83 -5.47 -3.13
C THR A 53 -10.74 -4.55 -2.57
N VAL A 54 -11.09 -3.29 -2.30
CA VAL A 54 -10.18 -2.36 -1.63
C VAL A 54 -10.00 -2.80 -0.18
N THR A 55 -8.78 -3.19 0.18
CA THR A 55 -8.44 -3.66 1.52
C THR A 55 -7.68 -2.61 2.33
N ALA A 56 -7.04 -1.67 1.65
CA ALA A 56 -6.38 -0.55 2.30
C ALA A 56 -6.46 0.68 1.40
N GLU A 57 -6.60 1.85 2.01
CA GLU A 57 -6.66 3.11 1.29
C GLU A 57 -6.13 4.23 2.15
N TYR A 58 -5.36 5.12 1.54
CA TYR A 58 -4.90 6.34 2.16
C TYR A 58 -5.10 7.50 1.18
N ASP A 59 -5.73 8.57 1.65
CA ASP A 59 -5.95 9.77 0.85
C ASP A 59 -5.77 11.00 1.75
N ARG A 60 -4.59 11.60 1.69
CA ARG A 60 -4.26 12.89 2.31
C ARG A 60 -4.70 13.04 3.78
N GLY A 61 -4.48 11.99 4.58
CA GLY A 61 -4.84 11.97 5.99
C GLY A 61 -6.00 11.05 6.35
N ARG A 62 -6.81 10.63 5.36
CA ARG A 62 -7.85 9.63 5.57
C ARG A 62 -7.28 8.25 5.32
N ILE A 63 -7.41 7.37 6.28
CA ILE A 63 -6.87 6.03 6.17
C ILE A 63 -7.93 4.97 6.42
N LYS A 64 -7.94 3.96 5.55
CA LYS A 64 -8.57 2.68 5.80
C LYS A 64 -7.45 1.67 6.02
N GLU A 65 -7.25 1.24 7.24
CA GLU A 65 -6.18 0.30 7.56
C GLU A 65 -6.53 -1.11 7.08
N PRO A 66 -5.54 -1.85 6.56
CA PRO A 66 -5.76 -3.23 6.15
C PRO A 66 -5.97 -4.12 7.37
N GLU A 67 -6.98 -4.98 7.30
CA GLU A 67 -7.29 -5.95 8.36
C GLU A 67 -6.67 -7.32 8.07
N ASP A 68 -6.40 -7.64 6.81
CA ASP A 68 -5.82 -8.90 6.40
C ASP A 68 -4.30 -8.83 6.34
N GLU A 69 -3.66 -9.94 6.67
CA GLU A 69 -2.20 -10.03 6.71
C GLU A 69 -1.52 -9.71 5.38
N PRO A 70 -1.97 -10.25 4.21
CA PRO A 70 -1.34 -9.90 2.94
C PRO A 70 -1.33 -8.41 2.65
N SER A 71 -2.44 -7.71 2.91
CA SER A 71 -2.52 -6.26 2.69
C SER A 71 -1.65 -5.48 3.66
N GLN A 72 -1.54 -5.94 4.91
CA GLN A 72 -0.63 -5.33 5.89
C GLN A 72 0.82 -5.44 5.45
N LEU A 73 1.24 -6.59 4.96
CA LEU A 73 2.59 -6.79 4.45
C LEU A 73 2.86 -5.97 3.19
N ALA A 74 1.90 -5.91 2.27
CA ALA A 74 2.01 -5.09 1.07
C ALA A 74 2.16 -3.60 1.44
N LEU A 75 1.39 -3.12 2.40
CA LEU A 75 1.51 -1.75 2.89
C LEU A 75 2.90 -1.48 3.48
N CYS A 76 3.43 -2.40 4.27
CA CYS A 76 4.78 -2.27 4.83
C CYS A 76 5.85 -2.17 3.73
N ILE A 77 5.74 -2.99 2.70
CA ILE A 77 6.65 -2.96 1.56
C ILE A 77 6.58 -1.60 0.84
N LEU A 78 5.37 -1.10 0.60
CA LEU A 78 5.18 0.19 -0.06
C LEU A 78 5.70 1.35 0.80
N LEU A 79 5.51 1.29 2.10
CA LEU A 79 6.06 2.28 3.02
C LEU A 79 7.59 2.29 2.98
N TYR A 80 8.19 1.14 2.86
CA TYR A 80 9.66 1.03 2.76
C TYR A 80 10.18 1.56 1.42
N ASP A 81 9.53 1.17 0.32
CA ASP A 81 10.03 1.48 -1.04
C ASP A 81 9.67 2.90 -1.51
N CYS A 82 8.51 3.41 -1.13
CA CYS A 82 7.96 4.64 -1.71
C CYS A 82 7.94 5.84 -0.75
N ASN A 83 8.13 5.60 0.52
CA ASN A 83 8.03 6.66 1.52
C ASN A 83 9.39 7.12 1.99
#